data_0cb8f34d70c8c26618eb9a818693a44c
#
_entry.id   0cb8f34d70c8c26618eb9a818693a44c
#
_cell.length_a   1.000
_cell.length_b   1.000
_cell.length_c   1.000
_cell.angle_alpha   90.00
_cell.angle_beta   90.00
_cell.angle_gamma   90.00
#
_symmetry.space_group_name_H-M   'P 1'
#
loop_
_entity.id
_entity.type
_entity.pdbx_description
1 polymer ?
#
loop_
_entity_poly.entity_id
_entity_poly.type
_entity_poly.pdbx_seq_one_letter_code
_entity_poly.pdbx_strand_id
1 'polypeptide(L)'
;MTHPGTHKSGFAVSVGAVLAAVSGFAILLIGARMLSAADNAIFLSFWSALFLVTGVLSGIQQEVTRATTLADGRGYSPFRFTLLAGLGMAIAVICAGPFFGPSISGGSSSLIPVLLIALAAFLYAGQMTVTGSLGGVRLWTTFAVVTGGEALVRLAAVGLVAFIGQQAIGFEVASVVAFFFWVLLLATPSRHVLAQIRVSLPRSVFVQNIVWAMAAAGATAFLVNGFPFLMALTTSASEYQASADLAIAVSVTRAPILVPVFAFQAVVVAHYVRNPDQRKATTRRLVGALGAVAVILVPLAALIGPFVMGAVFGPGYKSTPLILGVLVADAVLLAFLVLGGTITIALNRYRDCLVGWYASVALALVLMATLPLSLVERTLLTLSLAPLVGIVTHFRAILR
;
A
#
# COMPACT_ATOMS: atom_id res chain seq x y z
N MET A 1 9.50 29.96 -17.43
CA MET A 1 10.86 29.40 -17.57
C MET A 1 10.87 28.04 -16.92
N THR A 2 10.88 26.98 -17.72
CA THR A 2 10.95 25.59 -17.26
C THR A 2 12.41 25.27 -16.92
N HIS A 3 12.73 25.11 -15.64
CA HIS A 3 14.06 24.70 -15.21
C HIS A 3 14.36 23.28 -15.74
N PRO A 4 15.51 23.06 -16.41
CA PRO A 4 15.88 21.72 -16.96
C PRO A 4 16.07 20.64 -15.90
N GLY A 5 16.06 20.98 -14.60
CA GLY A 5 16.13 20.03 -13.49
C GLY A 5 14.84 19.27 -13.15
N THR A 6 13.67 19.79 -13.53
CA THR A 6 12.37 19.20 -13.14
C THR A 6 12.05 17.89 -13.86
N HIS A 7 12.47 17.74 -15.12
CA HIS A 7 12.27 16.49 -15.88
C HIS A 7 13.12 15.33 -15.36
N LYS A 8 14.39 15.59 -14.99
CA LYS A 8 15.28 14.55 -14.42
C LYS A 8 14.82 14.09 -13.04
N SER A 9 14.26 14.97 -12.24
CA SER A 9 13.75 14.67 -10.89
C SER A 9 12.49 13.80 -10.94
N GLY A 10 11.52 14.12 -11.79
CA GLY A 10 10.30 13.31 -11.97
C GLY A 10 10.63 11.90 -12.49
N PHE A 11 11.57 11.79 -13.42
CA PHE A 11 12.02 10.51 -13.95
C PHE A 11 12.65 9.64 -12.86
N ALA A 12 13.53 10.18 -12.00
CA ALA A 12 14.15 9.42 -10.92
C ALA A 12 13.11 8.84 -9.94
N VAL A 13 12.13 9.63 -9.53
CA VAL A 13 11.02 9.17 -8.65
C VAL A 13 10.21 8.07 -9.31
N SER A 14 9.89 8.23 -10.61
CA SER A 14 9.16 7.19 -11.36
C SER A 14 9.95 5.88 -11.46
N VAL A 15 11.25 5.95 -11.69
CA VAL A 15 12.13 4.76 -11.70
C VAL A 15 12.11 4.06 -10.35
N GLY A 16 12.25 4.82 -9.24
CA GLY A 16 12.16 4.26 -7.88
C GLY A 16 10.83 3.56 -7.61
N ALA A 17 9.72 4.16 -8.02
CA ALA A 17 8.40 3.58 -7.87
C ALA A 17 8.19 2.31 -8.72
N VAL A 18 8.67 2.29 -9.97
CA VAL A 18 8.63 1.11 -10.84
C VAL A 18 9.48 -0.02 -10.26
N LEU A 19 10.70 0.29 -9.79
CA LEU A 19 11.55 -0.70 -9.13
C LEU A 19 10.87 -1.31 -7.90
N ALA A 20 10.21 -0.50 -7.08
CA ALA A 20 9.48 -0.98 -5.92
C ALA A 20 8.30 -1.90 -6.32
N ALA A 21 7.53 -1.53 -7.36
CA ALA A 21 6.42 -2.33 -7.85
C ALA A 21 6.88 -3.67 -8.45
N VAL A 22 7.91 -3.64 -9.29
CA VAL A 22 8.50 -4.85 -9.90
C VAL A 22 9.11 -5.76 -8.84
N SER A 23 9.83 -5.20 -7.87
CA SER A 23 10.40 -5.96 -6.75
C SER A 23 9.30 -6.63 -5.92
N GLY A 24 8.22 -5.90 -5.60
CA GLY A 24 7.09 -6.46 -4.87
C GLY A 24 6.44 -7.63 -5.61
N PHE A 25 6.20 -7.49 -6.91
CA PHE A 25 5.65 -8.57 -7.73
C PHE A 25 6.60 -9.78 -7.80
N ALA A 26 7.90 -9.54 -7.98
CA ALA A 26 8.92 -10.60 -8.03
C ALA A 26 8.99 -11.37 -6.69
N ILE A 27 8.84 -10.69 -5.55
CA ILE A 27 8.80 -11.35 -4.22
C ILE A 27 7.58 -12.27 -4.10
N LEU A 28 6.40 -11.84 -4.54
CA LEU A 28 5.20 -12.68 -4.53
C LEU A 28 5.38 -13.90 -5.45
N LEU A 29 6.03 -13.72 -6.59
CA LEU A 29 6.35 -14.80 -7.52
C LEU A 29 7.35 -15.79 -6.91
N ILE A 30 8.42 -15.31 -6.29
CA ILE A 30 9.42 -16.15 -5.63
C ILE A 30 8.75 -16.95 -4.49
N GLY A 31 7.92 -16.30 -3.66
CA GLY A 31 7.16 -16.97 -2.60
C GLY A 31 6.29 -18.10 -3.15
N ALA A 32 5.51 -17.84 -4.20
CA ALA A 32 4.62 -18.85 -4.81
C ALA A 32 5.37 -20.03 -5.44
N ARG A 33 6.61 -19.83 -5.91
CA ARG A 33 7.41 -20.86 -6.56
C ARG A 33 8.30 -21.65 -5.60
N MET A 34 8.71 -21.05 -4.51
CA MET A 34 9.72 -21.62 -3.60
C MET A 34 9.13 -22.14 -2.31
N LEU A 35 7.99 -21.62 -1.86
CA LEU A 35 7.29 -22.07 -0.67
C LEU A 35 6.23 -23.12 -1.03
N SER A 36 5.86 -23.95 -0.05
CA SER A 36 4.64 -24.77 -0.14
C SER A 36 3.41 -23.83 -0.23
N ALA A 37 2.28 -24.29 -0.76
CA ALA A 37 1.06 -23.50 -0.84
C ALA A 37 0.64 -22.97 0.54
N ALA A 38 0.75 -23.80 1.60
CA ALA A 38 0.43 -23.42 2.97
C ALA A 38 1.39 -22.35 3.50
N ASP A 39 2.72 -22.53 3.33
CA ASP A 39 3.71 -21.54 3.77
C ASP A 39 3.58 -20.23 3.00
N ASN A 40 3.26 -20.30 1.69
CA ASN A 40 3.02 -19.10 0.92
C ASN A 40 1.77 -18.34 1.37
N ALA A 41 0.70 -19.03 1.76
CA ALA A 41 -0.47 -18.39 2.36
C ALA A 41 -0.11 -17.66 3.67
N ILE A 42 0.67 -18.29 4.55
CA ILE A 42 1.19 -17.68 5.77
C ILE A 42 2.00 -16.41 5.42
N PHE A 43 2.95 -16.53 4.51
CA PHE A 43 3.74 -15.40 4.04
C PHE A 43 2.87 -14.28 3.45
N LEU A 44 1.85 -14.59 2.65
CA LEU A 44 0.94 -13.60 2.07
C LEU A 44 0.11 -12.86 3.13
N SER A 45 -0.32 -13.53 4.20
CA SER A 45 -1.02 -12.88 5.31
C SER A 45 -0.11 -11.94 6.08
N PHE A 46 1.13 -12.37 6.39
CA PHE A 46 2.16 -11.54 6.99
C PHE A 46 2.51 -10.34 6.08
N TRP A 47 2.77 -10.56 4.80
CA TRP A 47 3.06 -9.54 3.80
C TRP A 47 1.96 -8.48 3.75
N SER A 48 0.71 -8.93 3.72
CA SER A 48 -0.45 -8.04 3.70
C SER A 48 -0.56 -7.22 4.97
N ALA A 49 -0.38 -7.81 6.15
CA ALA A 49 -0.36 -7.12 7.43
C ALA A 49 0.81 -6.12 7.53
N LEU A 50 2.01 -6.50 7.07
CA LEU A 50 3.18 -5.64 6.99
C LEU A 50 2.91 -4.41 6.13
N PHE A 51 2.36 -4.61 4.91
CA PHE A 51 2.05 -3.50 3.99
C PHE A 51 0.83 -2.69 4.40
N LEU A 52 -0.08 -3.24 5.19
CA LEU A 52 -1.12 -2.46 5.86
C LEU A 52 -0.50 -1.48 6.87
N VAL A 53 0.35 -1.97 7.78
CA VAL A 53 0.99 -1.14 8.81
C VAL A 53 1.91 -0.07 8.19
N THR A 54 2.74 -0.45 7.23
CA THR A 54 3.60 0.50 6.51
C THR A 54 2.80 1.49 5.68
N GLY A 55 1.68 1.06 5.11
CA GLY A 55 0.74 1.93 4.41
C GLY A 55 0.13 2.99 5.32
N VAL A 56 -0.26 2.65 6.56
CA VAL A 56 -0.68 3.65 7.57
C VAL A 56 0.44 4.66 7.83
N LEU A 57 1.67 4.18 8.03
CA LEU A 57 2.83 5.02 8.32
C LEU A 57 3.26 5.91 7.14
N SER A 58 2.82 5.63 5.91
CA SER A 58 3.07 6.49 4.75
C SER A 58 2.47 7.90 4.92
N GLY A 59 1.48 8.07 5.79
CA GLY A 59 0.96 9.37 6.20
C GLY A 59 2.02 10.27 6.84
N ILE A 60 3.02 9.69 7.53
CA ILE A 60 4.18 10.43 8.06
C ILE A 60 4.93 11.13 6.92
N GLN A 61 5.22 10.40 5.84
CA GLN A 61 5.91 10.98 4.68
C GLN A 61 5.15 12.17 4.10
N GLN A 62 3.82 12.05 3.96
CA GLN A 62 2.97 13.12 3.39
C GLN A 62 3.05 14.37 4.26
N GLU A 63 2.87 14.26 5.58
CA GLU A 63 2.90 15.42 6.48
C GLU A 63 4.31 16.00 6.62
N VAL A 64 5.35 15.15 6.72
CA VAL A 64 6.74 15.64 6.78
C VAL A 64 7.10 16.38 5.49
N THR A 65 6.73 15.88 4.31
CA THR A 65 6.95 16.58 3.04
C THR A 65 6.27 17.94 3.04
N ARG A 66 5.00 18.01 3.47
CA ARG A 66 4.25 19.27 3.54
C ARG A 66 4.89 20.27 4.52
N ALA A 67 5.20 19.79 5.74
CA ALA A 67 5.72 20.63 6.81
C ALA A 67 7.13 21.16 6.50
N THR A 68 7.99 20.36 5.86
CA THR A 68 9.35 20.76 5.48
C THR A 68 9.36 21.66 4.24
N THR A 69 8.41 21.50 3.32
CA THR A 69 8.25 22.43 2.17
C THR A 69 7.85 23.83 2.62
N LEU A 70 7.08 23.94 3.71
CA LEU A 70 6.60 25.24 4.25
C LEU A 70 7.57 25.84 5.29
N ALA A 71 8.64 25.12 5.66
CA ALA A 71 9.56 25.58 6.68
C ALA A 71 10.46 26.73 6.21
N ASP A 72 10.70 27.67 7.11
CA ASP A 72 11.58 28.83 6.92
C ASP A 72 13.02 28.58 7.40
N GLY A 73 13.41 27.31 7.60
CA GLY A 73 14.72 26.91 8.13
C GLY A 73 14.84 27.00 9.65
N ARG A 74 13.81 27.49 10.35
CA ARG A 74 13.73 27.58 11.81
C ARG A 74 12.87 26.44 12.38
N GLY A 75 12.98 26.20 13.71
CA GLY A 75 12.14 25.23 14.38
C GLY A 75 12.87 23.99 14.84
N TYR A 76 12.26 22.82 14.76
CA TYR A 76 12.74 21.58 15.33
C TYR A 76 12.82 20.45 14.28
N SER A 77 13.60 19.41 14.59
CA SER A 77 13.70 18.21 13.76
C SER A 77 12.40 17.40 13.82
N PRO A 78 11.86 16.90 12.69
CA PRO A 78 10.66 16.05 12.67
C PRO A 78 10.88 14.67 13.31
N PHE A 79 12.13 14.16 13.30
CA PHE A 79 12.46 12.78 13.67
C PHE A 79 11.92 12.34 15.04
N ARG A 80 12.00 13.19 16.06
CA ARG A 80 11.53 12.84 17.41
C ARG A 80 10.04 12.46 17.40
N PHE A 81 9.21 13.23 16.73
CA PHE A 81 7.76 13.05 16.76
C PHE A 81 7.33 11.88 15.87
N THR A 82 7.98 11.71 14.73
CA THR A 82 7.69 10.64 13.79
C THR A 82 8.17 9.28 14.30
N LEU A 83 9.33 9.21 14.96
CA LEU A 83 9.78 7.99 15.63
C LEU A 83 8.90 7.62 16.83
N LEU A 84 8.39 8.61 17.58
CA LEU A 84 7.39 8.35 18.61
C LEU A 84 6.07 7.83 18.02
N ALA A 85 5.64 8.32 16.86
CA ALA A 85 4.49 7.76 16.16
C ALA A 85 4.75 6.32 15.69
N GLY A 86 5.96 6.03 15.18
CA GLY A 86 6.39 4.68 14.82
C GLY A 86 6.44 3.73 16.03
N LEU A 87 6.96 4.21 17.17
CA LEU A 87 6.96 3.45 18.44
C LEU A 87 5.54 3.20 18.92
N GLY A 88 4.66 4.20 18.86
CA GLY A 88 3.24 4.04 19.19
C GLY A 88 2.56 2.99 18.32
N MET A 89 2.85 2.99 17.00
CA MET A 89 2.36 1.95 16.08
C MET A 89 2.93 0.57 16.43
N ALA A 90 4.23 0.46 16.73
CA ALA A 90 4.85 -0.79 17.15
C ALA A 90 4.21 -1.35 18.43
N ILE A 91 3.96 -0.51 19.42
CA ILE A 91 3.26 -0.89 20.66
C ILE A 91 1.83 -1.34 20.34
N ALA A 92 1.11 -0.61 19.48
CA ALA A 92 -0.25 -0.99 19.08
C ALA A 92 -0.28 -2.36 18.38
N VAL A 93 0.70 -2.65 17.50
CA VAL A 93 0.88 -3.95 16.86
C VAL A 93 1.14 -5.05 17.88
N ILE A 94 2.02 -4.82 18.87
CA ILE A 94 2.32 -5.80 19.92
C ILE A 94 1.08 -6.06 20.79
N CYS A 95 0.37 -4.99 21.21
CA CYS A 95 -0.84 -5.11 22.02
C CYS A 95 -2.00 -5.81 21.29
N ALA A 96 -2.12 -5.59 19.99
CA ALA A 96 -3.11 -6.29 19.16
C ALA A 96 -2.66 -7.70 18.73
N GLY A 97 -1.37 -8.02 18.88
CA GLY A 97 -0.76 -9.29 18.49
C GLY A 97 -1.48 -10.55 18.95
N PRO A 98 -1.96 -10.65 20.22
CA PRO A 98 -2.73 -11.82 20.69
C PRO A 98 -3.99 -12.09 19.86
N PHE A 99 -4.58 -11.08 19.24
CA PHE A 99 -5.82 -11.22 18.45
C PHE A 99 -5.56 -11.63 17.00
N PHE A 100 -4.49 -11.12 16.38
CA PHE A 100 -4.23 -11.38 14.97
C PHE A 100 -2.98 -12.26 14.68
N GLY A 101 -2.11 -12.43 15.69
CA GLY A 101 -0.88 -13.21 15.56
C GLY A 101 -1.09 -14.61 15.00
N PRO A 102 -2.07 -15.39 15.50
CA PRO A 102 -2.38 -16.70 14.93
C PRO A 102 -2.71 -16.67 13.43
N SER A 103 -3.38 -15.61 12.94
CA SER A 103 -3.76 -15.47 11.53
C SER A 103 -2.56 -15.25 10.59
N ILE A 104 -1.47 -14.67 11.10
CA ILE A 104 -0.24 -14.43 10.32
C ILE A 104 0.86 -15.47 10.58
N SER A 105 0.64 -16.40 11.51
CA SER A 105 1.59 -17.44 11.87
C SER A 105 1.05 -18.84 11.59
N GLY A 106 0.05 -18.98 10.72
CA GLY A 106 -0.54 -20.26 10.34
C GLY A 106 -1.26 -21.01 11.46
N GLY A 107 -1.84 -20.26 12.41
CA GLY A 107 -2.53 -20.80 13.59
C GLY A 107 -1.62 -21.09 14.77
N SER A 108 -0.30 -20.85 14.65
CA SER A 108 0.64 -21.04 15.77
C SER A 108 0.58 -19.86 16.75
N SER A 109 1.02 -20.09 17.99
CA SER A 109 1.15 -19.03 19.02
C SER A 109 2.48 -18.24 18.92
N SER A 110 3.19 -18.34 17.79
CA SER A 110 4.46 -17.64 17.59
C SER A 110 4.25 -16.12 17.57
N LEU A 111 4.97 -15.41 18.42
CA LEU A 111 4.99 -13.95 18.44
C LEU A 111 6.00 -13.35 17.46
N ILE A 112 6.83 -14.17 16.80
CA ILE A 112 7.90 -13.67 15.91
C ILE A 112 7.34 -12.82 14.77
N PRO A 113 6.31 -13.22 14.01
CA PRO A 113 5.75 -12.37 12.95
C PRO A 113 5.20 -11.05 13.47
N VAL A 114 4.58 -11.04 14.66
CA VAL A 114 4.07 -9.81 15.30
C VAL A 114 5.22 -8.87 15.65
N LEU A 115 6.31 -9.39 16.25
CA LEU A 115 7.49 -8.60 16.60
C LEU A 115 8.22 -8.08 15.37
N LEU A 116 8.25 -8.85 14.28
CA LEU A 116 8.79 -8.40 13.00
C LEU A 116 7.98 -7.23 12.42
N ILE A 117 6.65 -7.28 12.45
CA ILE A 117 5.81 -6.15 12.01
C ILE A 117 5.99 -4.94 12.91
N ALA A 118 6.11 -5.13 14.23
CA ALA A 118 6.35 -4.04 15.17
C ALA A 118 7.72 -3.37 14.93
N LEU A 119 8.78 -4.16 14.71
CA LEU A 119 10.10 -3.67 14.33
C LEU A 119 10.04 -2.90 13.00
N ALA A 120 9.37 -3.48 12.00
CA ALA A 120 9.16 -2.83 10.71
C ALA A 120 8.43 -1.49 10.86
N ALA A 121 7.41 -1.40 11.71
CA ALA A 121 6.68 -0.15 11.96
C ALA A 121 7.60 0.95 12.48
N PHE A 122 8.46 0.65 13.47
CA PHE A 122 9.43 1.61 13.99
C PHE A 122 10.45 2.05 12.94
N LEU A 123 11.06 1.10 12.22
CA LEU A 123 12.06 1.37 11.19
C LEU A 123 11.46 2.16 10.01
N TYR A 124 10.27 1.77 9.58
CA TYR A 124 9.60 2.42 8.45
C TYR A 124 9.16 3.85 8.78
N ALA A 125 8.79 4.16 10.01
CA ALA A 125 8.54 5.54 10.43
C ALA A 125 9.78 6.42 10.25
N GLY A 126 10.98 5.91 10.55
CA GLY A 126 12.25 6.57 10.25
C GLY A 126 12.45 6.79 8.74
N GLN A 127 12.20 5.77 7.93
CA GLN A 127 12.27 5.86 6.46
C GLN A 127 11.29 6.91 5.90
N MET A 128 10.05 6.91 6.38
CA MET A 128 9.03 7.89 5.96
C MET A 128 9.42 9.32 6.34
N THR A 129 10.12 9.49 7.47
CA THR A 129 10.67 10.79 7.87
C THR A 129 11.79 11.24 6.93
N VAL A 130 12.72 10.33 6.59
CA VAL A 130 13.81 10.62 5.65
C VAL A 130 13.27 10.97 4.28
N THR A 131 12.42 10.12 3.70
CA THR A 131 11.86 10.34 2.36
C THR A 131 10.95 11.57 2.32
N GLY A 132 10.13 11.81 3.36
CA GLY A 132 9.33 13.01 3.48
C GLY A 132 10.19 14.28 3.55
N SER A 133 11.27 14.24 4.31
CA SER A 133 12.24 15.35 4.40
C SER A 133 12.93 15.63 3.07
N LEU A 134 13.41 14.59 2.40
CA LEU A 134 14.05 14.69 1.08
C LEU A 134 13.08 15.24 0.02
N GLY A 135 11.82 14.80 0.06
CA GLY A 135 10.75 15.32 -0.80
C GLY A 135 10.49 16.82 -0.57
N GLY A 136 10.43 17.25 0.70
CA GLY A 136 10.20 18.64 1.07
C GLY A 136 11.30 19.59 0.61
N VAL A 137 12.57 19.15 0.68
CA VAL A 137 13.71 19.92 0.16
C VAL A 137 14.06 19.60 -1.31
N ARG A 138 13.22 18.85 -2.01
CA ARG A 138 13.31 18.50 -3.44
C ARG A 138 14.58 17.72 -3.82
N LEU A 139 15.14 16.94 -2.93
CA LEU A 139 16.26 16.03 -3.21
C LEU A 139 15.74 14.69 -3.79
N TRP A 140 15.11 14.78 -4.95
CA TRP A 140 14.38 13.67 -5.58
C TRP A 140 15.24 12.48 -5.96
N THR A 141 16.50 12.70 -6.33
CA THR A 141 17.43 11.59 -6.64
C THR A 141 17.72 10.76 -5.40
N THR A 142 18.03 11.40 -4.26
CA THR A 142 18.26 10.69 -2.99
C THR A 142 16.97 10.02 -2.50
N PHE A 143 15.83 10.67 -2.66
CA PHE A 143 14.51 10.08 -2.41
C PHE A 143 14.32 8.76 -3.20
N ALA A 144 14.59 8.78 -4.50
CA ALA A 144 14.47 7.62 -5.38
C ALA A 144 15.46 6.50 -5.00
N VAL A 145 16.68 6.85 -4.60
CA VAL A 145 17.69 5.88 -4.12
C VAL A 145 17.22 5.19 -2.84
N VAL A 146 16.60 5.93 -1.89
CA VAL A 146 16.07 5.32 -0.66
C VAL A 146 14.93 4.37 -0.98
N THR A 147 13.96 4.82 -1.78
CA THR A 147 12.77 4.03 -2.09
C THR A 147 13.09 2.81 -2.96
N GLY A 148 13.85 3.01 -4.04
CA GLY A 148 14.24 1.94 -4.96
C GLY A 148 15.28 1.00 -4.35
N GLY A 149 16.25 1.54 -3.60
CA GLY A 149 17.30 0.75 -2.95
C GLY A 149 16.74 -0.16 -1.87
N GLU A 150 15.82 0.32 -1.04
CA GLU A 150 15.09 -0.50 -0.07
C GLU A 150 14.36 -1.67 -0.75
N ALA A 151 13.65 -1.40 -1.85
CA ALA A 151 12.93 -2.43 -2.58
C ALA A 151 13.87 -3.48 -3.21
N LEU A 152 15.02 -3.07 -3.73
CA LEU A 152 16.04 -3.98 -4.27
C LEU A 152 16.71 -4.82 -3.17
N VAL A 153 17.00 -4.23 -2.01
CA VAL A 153 17.54 -4.95 -0.84
C VAL A 153 16.55 -6.01 -0.38
N ARG A 154 15.26 -5.67 -0.34
CA ARG A 154 14.19 -6.63 0.00
C ARG A 154 14.15 -7.78 -0.99
N LEU A 155 14.15 -7.48 -2.29
CA LEU A 155 14.17 -8.51 -3.33
C LEU A 155 15.40 -9.40 -3.23
N ALA A 156 16.58 -8.82 -3.02
CA ALA A 156 17.83 -9.57 -2.88
C ALA A 156 17.82 -10.45 -1.63
N ALA A 157 17.34 -9.93 -0.48
CA ALA A 157 17.22 -10.69 0.76
C ALA A 157 16.25 -11.87 0.63
N VAL A 158 15.06 -11.64 0.04
CA VAL A 158 14.09 -12.72 -0.23
C VAL A 158 14.65 -13.73 -1.22
N GLY A 159 15.32 -13.28 -2.29
CA GLY A 159 15.99 -14.17 -3.25
C GLY A 159 17.05 -15.05 -2.60
N LEU A 160 17.87 -14.49 -1.70
CA LEU A 160 18.87 -15.25 -0.94
C LEU A 160 18.21 -16.30 -0.04
N VAL A 161 17.19 -15.91 0.71
CA VAL A 161 16.43 -16.81 1.59
C VAL A 161 15.79 -17.95 0.80
N ALA A 162 15.22 -17.65 -0.36
CA ALA A 162 14.68 -18.65 -1.28
C ALA A 162 15.75 -19.63 -1.78
N PHE A 163 16.93 -19.11 -2.13
CA PHE A 163 18.05 -19.93 -2.60
C PHE A 163 18.57 -20.92 -1.54
N ILE A 164 18.60 -20.51 -0.27
CA ILE A 164 19.02 -21.40 0.84
C ILE A 164 17.88 -22.29 1.37
N GLY A 165 16.68 -22.26 0.76
CA GLY A 165 15.60 -23.18 1.06
C GLY A 165 14.90 -22.95 2.40
N GLN A 166 14.78 -21.69 2.85
CA GLN A 166 14.09 -21.33 4.09
C GLN A 166 12.57 -21.39 3.96
N GLN A 167 11.89 -21.61 5.08
CA GLN A 167 10.43 -21.58 5.20
C GLN A 167 9.88 -20.13 5.26
N ALA A 168 8.55 -19.97 5.41
CA ALA A 168 7.85 -18.69 5.45
C ALA A 168 8.53 -17.66 6.37
N ILE A 169 8.99 -18.05 7.55
CA ILE A 169 9.64 -17.15 8.52
C ILE A 169 10.91 -16.50 7.96
N GLY A 170 11.68 -17.20 7.13
CA GLY A 170 12.85 -16.61 6.47
C GLY A 170 12.46 -15.48 5.50
N PHE A 171 11.38 -15.66 4.75
CA PHE A 171 10.82 -14.63 3.85
C PHE A 171 10.29 -13.43 4.63
N GLU A 172 9.67 -13.64 5.79
CA GLU A 172 9.19 -12.59 6.68
C GLU A 172 10.36 -11.74 7.21
N VAL A 173 11.40 -12.38 7.73
CA VAL A 173 12.63 -11.70 8.20
C VAL A 173 13.28 -10.91 7.06
N ALA A 174 13.46 -11.52 5.88
CA ALA A 174 14.05 -10.89 4.72
C ALA A 174 13.26 -9.64 4.28
N SER A 175 11.92 -9.68 4.41
CA SER A 175 11.04 -8.55 4.08
C SER A 175 11.23 -7.36 5.02
N VAL A 176 11.55 -7.61 6.29
CA VAL A 176 11.75 -6.58 7.32
C VAL A 176 13.15 -5.99 7.30
N VAL A 177 14.18 -6.81 7.04
CA VAL A 177 15.59 -6.37 6.99
C VAL A 177 15.79 -5.19 6.04
N ALA A 178 15.07 -5.14 4.93
CA ALA A 178 15.15 -4.06 3.97
C ALA A 178 14.84 -2.67 4.56
N PHE A 179 14.02 -2.60 5.60
CA PHE A 179 13.69 -1.31 6.26
C PHE A 179 14.85 -0.70 7.04
N PHE A 180 15.97 -1.39 7.19
CA PHE A 180 17.21 -0.79 7.69
C PHE A 180 17.95 0.04 6.63
N PHE A 181 17.58 -0.07 5.34
CA PHE A 181 18.34 0.56 4.25
C PHE A 181 18.54 2.06 4.42
N TRP A 182 17.54 2.79 4.89
CA TRP A 182 17.66 4.23 5.12
C TRP A 182 18.73 4.61 6.18
N VAL A 183 19.03 3.69 7.11
CA VAL A 183 20.06 3.92 8.13
C VAL A 183 21.44 4.07 7.49
N LEU A 184 21.67 3.42 6.33
CA LEU A 184 22.92 3.57 5.58
C LEU A 184 23.16 5.01 5.11
N LEU A 185 22.08 5.81 4.91
CA LEU A 185 22.22 7.23 4.60
C LEU A 185 22.89 8.03 5.72
N LEU A 186 22.75 7.57 6.96
CA LEU A 186 23.41 8.23 8.11
C LEU A 186 24.93 8.08 8.06
N ALA A 187 25.45 7.11 7.30
CA ALA A 187 26.87 6.95 7.02
C ALA A 187 27.35 7.78 5.81
N THR A 188 26.43 8.46 5.10
CA THR A 188 26.74 9.29 3.92
C THR A 188 26.71 10.79 4.27
N PRO A 189 27.24 11.67 3.38
CA PRO A 189 27.09 13.13 3.54
C PRO A 189 25.65 13.60 3.66
N SER A 190 24.66 12.83 3.20
CA SER A 190 23.23 13.15 3.32
C SER A 190 22.76 13.35 4.76
N ARG A 191 23.46 12.77 5.74
CA ARG A 191 23.18 12.99 7.18
C ARG A 191 23.21 14.48 7.56
N HIS A 192 24.13 15.26 6.98
CA HIS A 192 24.24 16.69 7.28
C HIS A 192 23.04 17.45 6.75
N VAL A 193 22.52 17.08 5.58
CA VAL A 193 21.28 17.66 5.03
C VAL A 193 20.11 17.31 5.93
N LEU A 194 19.94 16.04 6.28
CA LEU A 194 18.86 15.57 7.16
C LEU A 194 18.91 16.25 8.54
N ALA A 195 20.11 16.47 9.09
CA ALA A 195 20.31 17.15 10.37
C ALA A 195 19.92 18.63 10.35
N GLN A 196 19.88 19.29 9.18
CA GLN A 196 19.49 20.69 9.01
C GLN A 196 17.99 20.87 8.74
N ILE A 197 17.26 19.81 8.40
CA ILE A 197 15.83 19.89 8.11
C ILE A 197 15.05 20.24 9.36
N ARG A 198 14.20 21.24 9.25
CA ARG A 198 13.39 21.79 10.35
C ARG A 198 11.92 21.85 9.96
N VAL A 199 11.07 21.87 10.98
CA VAL A 199 9.62 22.10 10.88
C VAL A 199 9.28 23.28 11.76
N SER A 200 8.60 24.29 11.17
CA SER A 200 8.24 25.54 11.85
C SER A 200 6.85 25.52 12.48
N LEU A 201 6.06 24.48 12.24
CA LEU A 201 4.71 24.35 12.80
C LEU A 201 4.73 24.19 14.33
N PRO A 202 3.70 24.65 15.07
CA PRO A 202 3.51 24.29 16.46
C PRO A 202 3.50 22.75 16.64
N ARG A 203 4.17 22.25 17.68
CA ARG A 203 4.35 20.80 17.88
C ARG A 203 3.04 20.04 17.94
N SER A 204 2.02 20.58 18.63
CA SER A 204 0.68 19.97 18.71
C SER A 204 0.02 19.84 17.36
N VAL A 205 0.11 20.89 16.51
CA VAL A 205 -0.43 20.90 15.15
C VAL A 205 0.28 19.86 14.28
N PHE A 206 1.60 19.78 14.36
CA PHE A 206 2.38 18.80 13.61
C PHE A 206 2.02 17.37 13.97
N VAL A 207 1.93 17.05 15.28
CA VAL A 207 1.52 15.71 15.75
C VAL A 207 0.10 15.38 15.32
N GLN A 208 -0.83 16.33 15.47
CA GLN A 208 -2.22 16.15 15.06
C GLN A 208 -2.33 15.86 13.55
N ASN A 209 -1.58 16.58 12.73
CA ASN A 209 -1.55 16.38 11.28
C ASN A 209 -0.95 15.01 10.91
N ILE A 210 0.11 14.54 11.61
CA ILE A 210 0.63 13.18 11.42
C ILE A 210 -0.46 12.15 11.67
N VAL A 211 -1.20 12.26 12.79
CA VAL A 211 -2.27 11.30 13.12
C VAL A 211 -3.36 11.31 12.05
N TRP A 212 -3.81 12.47 11.59
CA TRP A 212 -4.81 12.55 10.52
C TRP A 212 -4.30 12.01 9.18
N ALA A 213 -3.04 12.29 8.83
CA ALA A 213 -2.44 11.75 7.61
C ALA A 213 -2.29 10.23 7.67
N MET A 214 -1.86 9.68 8.82
CA MET A 214 -1.80 8.24 9.04
C MET A 214 -3.18 7.59 8.98
N ALA A 215 -4.21 8.21 9.57
CA ALA A 215 -5.58 7.72 9.50
C ALA A 215 -6.07 7.69 8.04
N ALA A 216 -5.85 8.76 7.28
CA ALA A 216 -6.25 8.80 5.87
C ALA A 216 -5.53 7.75 5.01
N ALA A 217 -4.21 7.61 5.19
CA ALA A 217 -3.40 6.60 4.51
C ALA A 217 -3.82 5.18 4.90
N GLY A 218 -4.20 4.97 6.17
CA GLY A 218 -4.61 3.68 6.71
C GLY A 218 -5.86 3.11 6.05
N ALA A 219 -6.87 3.94 5.80
CA ALA A 219 -8.10 3.49 5.14
C ALA A 219 -7.82 3.02 3.69
N THR A 220 -6.95 3.73 2.97
CA THR A 220 -6.50 3.32 1.63
C THR A 220 -5.68 2.03 1.71
N ALA A 221 -4.70 1.96 2.61
CA ALA A 221 -3.83 0.80 2.77
C ALA A 221 -4.61 -0.46 3.15
N PHE A 222 -5.66 -0.34 3.97
CA PHE A 222 -6.51 -1.46 4.36
C PHE A 222 -7.16 -2.11 3.14
N LEU A 223 -7.81 -1.35 2.27
CA LEU A 223 -8.50 -1.90 1.11
C LEU A 223 -7.53 -2.33 -0.01
N VAL A 224 -6.40 -1.65 -0.15
CA VAL A 224 -5.42 -1.93 -1.22
C VAL A 224 -4.52 -3.11 -0.84
N ASN A 225 -3.94 -3.10 0.35
CA ASN A 225 -2.92 -4.06 0.78
C ASN A 225 -3.41 -5.06 1.83
N GLY A 226 -4.36 -4.63 2.69
CA GLY A 226 -4.76 -5.40 3.88
C GLY A 226 -5.71 -6.57 3.62
N PHE A 227 -6.17 -6.79 2.38
CA PHE A 227 -7.25 -7.74 2.15
C PHE A 227 -6.86 -9.22 2.37
N PRO A 228 -5.69 -9.73 1.92
CA PRO A 228 -5.27 -11.10 2.26
C PRO A 228 -5.10 -11.31 3.78
N PHE A 229 -4.68 -10.28 4.52
CA PHE A 229 -4.66 -10.32 5.98
C PHE A 229 -6.09 -10.38 6.56
N LEU A 230 -7.04 -9.61 6.02
CA LEU A 230 -8.45 -9.68 6.43
C LEU A 230 -9.05 -11.06 6.18
N MET A 231 -8.73 -11.70 5.04
CA MET A 231 -9.10 -13.09 4.76
C MET A 231 -8.57 -14.04 5.84
N ALA A 232 -7.28 -13.95 6.17
CA ALA A 232 -6.66 -14.78 7.20
C ALA A 232 -7.25 -14.52 8.61
N LEU A 233 -7.62 -13.27 8.91
CA LEU A 233 -8.19 -12.89 10.20
C LEU A 233 -9.61 -13.43 10.43
N THR A 234 -10.39 -13.58 9.35
CA THR A 234 -11.82 -13.94 9.40
C THR A 234 -12.10 -15.39 9.03
N THR A 235 -11.05 -16.20 8.87
CA THR A 235 -11.15 -17.60 8.42
C THR A 235 -10.23 -18.47 9.27
N SER A 236 -10.52 -19.77 9.36
CA SER A 236 -9.62 -20.71 10.03
C SER A 236 -8.28 -20.80 9.31
N ALA A 237 -7.20 -21.06 10.05
CA ALA A 237 -5.86 -21.16 9.47
C ALA A 237 -5.78 -22.24 8.36
N SER A 238 -6.45 -23.39 8.56
CA SER A 238 -6.48 -24.46 7.57
C SER A 238 -7.21 -24.09 6.28
N GLU A 239 -8.35 -23.39 6.38
CA GLU A 239 -9.12 -22.95 5.22
C GLU A 239 -8.37 -21.84 4.45
N TYR A 240 -7.73 -20.90 5.17
CA TYR A 240 -6.92 -19.87 4.55
C TYR A 240 -5.70 -20.44 3.81
N GLN A 241 -4.99 -21.40 4.43
CA GLN A 241 -3.85 -22.08 3.82
C GLN A 241 -4.25 -22.87 2.56
N ALA A 242 -5.43 -23.50 2.59
CA ALA A 242 -5.99 -24.17 1.42
C ALA A 242 -6.40 -23.22 0.29
N SER A 243 -6.52 -21.91 0.58
CA SER A 243 -6.95 -20.86 -0.37
C SER A 243 -5.79 -19.93 -0.79
N ALA A 244 -4.56 -20.44 -0.80
CA ALA A 244 -3.37 -19.68 -1.20
C ALA A 244 -3.47 -19.12 -2.63
N ASP A 245 -4.12 -19.83 -3.53
CA ASP A 245 -4.41 -19.43 -4.91
C ASP A 245 -5.31 -18.18 -4.96
N LEU A 246 -6.35 -18.12 -4.13
CA LEU A 246 -7.21 -16.94 -4.01
C LEU A 246 -6.44 -15.74 -3.43
N ALA A 247 -5.65 -15.94 -2.37
CA ALA A 247 -4.90 -14.87 -1.71
C ALA A 247 -3.88 -14.23 -2.68
N ILE A 248 -3.18 -15.03 -3.49
CA ILE A 248 -2.26 -14.52 -4.49
C ILE A 248 -3.00 -13.85 -5.66
N ALA A 249 -4.12 -14.43 -6.12
CA ALA A 249 -4.94 -13.85 -7.18
C ALA A 249 -5.45 -12.46 -6.80
N VAL A 250 -5.96 -12.27 -5.57
CA VAL A 250 -6.35 -10.97 -5.03
C VAL A 250 -5.19 -9.97 -5.05
N SER A 251 -3.98 -10.40 -4.70
CA SER A 251 -2.81 -9.53 -4.65
C SER A 251 -2.33 -9.10 -6.02
N VAL A 252 -2.24 -10.04 -6.97
CA VAL A 252 -1.65 -9.80 -8.31
C VAL A 252 -2.60 -9.07 -9.26
N THR A 253 -3.90 -9.32 -9.20
CA THR A 253 -4.87 -8.68 -10.10
C THR A 253 -4.98 -7.16 -9.88
N ARG A 254 -4.62 -6.67 -8.71
CA ARG A 254 -4.70 -5.25 -8.35
C ARG A 254 -3.55 -4.41 -8.90
N ALA A 255 -2.33 -4.94 -8.89
CA ALA A 255 -1.13 -4.19 -9.22
C ALA A 255 -1.14 -3.54 -10.62
N PRO A 256 -1.51 -4.23 -11.71
CA PRO A 256 -1.53 -3.65 -13.06
C PRO A 256 -2.49 -2.47 -13.20
N ILE A 257 -3.54 -2.41 -12.38
CA ILE A 257 -4.57 -1.38 -12.42
C ILE A 257 -4.25 -0.23 -11.46
N LEU A 258 -3.89 -0.56 -10.21
CA LEU A 258 -3.71 0.46 -9.18
C LEU A 258 -2.39 1.21 -9.28
N VAL A 259 -1.31 0.56 -9.73
CA VAL A 259 0.00 1.23 -9.87
C VAL A 259 -0.06 2.43 -10.83
N PRO A 260 -0.63 2.33 -12.05
CA PRO A 260 -0.84 3.50 -12.89
C PRO A 260 -1.76 4.55 -12.26
N VAL A 261 -2.86 4.12 -11.63
CA VAL A 261 -3.81 5.06 -11.00
C VAL A 261 -3.11 5.90 -9.92
N PHE A 262 -2.31 5.29 -9.05
CA PHE A 262 -1.54 6.01 -8.05
C PHE A 262 -0.47 6.94 -8.66
N ALA A 263 0.20 6.51 -9.72
CA ALA A 263 1.18 7.32 -10.42
C ALA A 263 0.58 8.61 -11.01
N PHE A 264 -0.67 8.55 -11.48
CA PHE A 264 -1.35 9.70 -12.09
C PHE A 264 -2.11 10.58 -11.09
N GLN A 265 -2.24 10.20 -9.81
CA GLN A 265 -3.01 10.99 -8.82
C GLN A 265 -2.58 12.46 -8.75
N ALA A 266 -1.28 12.74 -8.66
CA ALA A 266 -0.78 14.10 -8.58
C ALA A 266 -1.12 14.93 -9.83
N VAL A 267 -1.09 14.31 -11.00
CA VAL A 267 -1.44 14.94 -12.29
C VAL A 267 -2.93 15.29 -12.30
N VAL A 268 -3.78 14.37 -11.84
CA VAL A 268 -5.24 14.60 -11.75
C VAL A 268 -5.53 15.77 -10.81
N VAL A 269 -4.95 15.79 -9.61
CA VAL A 269 -5.13 16.89 -8.64
C VAL A 269 -4.70 18.22 -9.26
N ALA A 270 -3.50 18.28 -9.85
CA ALA A 270 -2.98 19.50 -10.46
C ALA A 270 -3.87 20.01 -11.60
N HIS A 271 -4.37 19.11 -12.45
CA HIS A 271 -5.26 19.46 -13.56
C HIS A 271 -6.60 20.00 -13.06
N TYR A 272 -7.19 19.38 -12.05
CA TYR A 272 -8.46 19.81 -11.45
C TYR A 272 -8.39 21.18 -10.78
N VAL A 273 -7.27 21.47 -10.11
CA VAL A 273 -7.06 22.78 -9.47
C VAL A 273 -6.87 23.88 -10.51
N ARG A 274 -6.10 23.61 -11.59
CA ARG A 274 -5.75 24.61 -12.61
C ARG A 274 -6.87 24.89 -13.62
N ASN A 275 -7.77 23.92 -13.86
CA ASN A 275 -8.79 24.00 -14.91
C ASN A 275 -10.20 23.78 -14.36
N PRO A 276 -10.76 24.71 -13.57
CA PRO A 276 -12.08 24.54 -12.94
C PRO A 276 -13.20 24.32 -13.95
N ASP A 277 -13.16 24.99 -15.11
CA ASP A 277 -14.18 24.89 -16.16
C ASP A 277 -14.21 23.53 -16.86
N GLN A 278 -13.10 22.79 -16.81
CA GLN A 278 -12.97 21.49 -17.47
C GLN A 278 -13.23 20.31 -16.54
N ARG A 279 -13.54 20.53 -15.26
CA ARG A 279 -13.69 19.48 -14.24
C ARG A 279 -14.66 18.37 -14.66
N LYS A 280 -15.85 18.73 -15.13
CA LYS A 280 -16.86 17.76 -15.60
C LYS A 280 -16.36 16.92 -16.80
N ALA A 281 -15.73 17.56 -17.76
CA ALA A 281 -15.17 16.89 -18.92
C ALA A 281 -14.03 15.94 -18.54
N THR A 282 -13.15 16.39 -17.64
CA THR A 282 -12.04 15.59 -17.11
C THR A 282 -12.56 14.39 -16.32
N THR A 283 -13.55 14.57 -15.42
CA THR A 283 -14.19 13.45 -14.70
C THR A 283 -14.72 12.42 -15.68
N ARG A 284 -15.49 12.86 -16.68
CA ARG A 284 -16.09 11.96 -17.68
C ARG A 284 -15.02 11.19 -18.46
N ARG A 285 -13.92 11.85 -18.85
CA ARG A 285 -12.80 11.19 -19.54
C ARG A 285 -12.11 10.14 -18.67
N LEU A 286 -11.83 10.45 -17.39
CA LEU A 286 -11.18 9.53 -16.46
C LEU A 286 -12.08 8.33 -16.13
N VAL A 287 -13.38 8.59 -15.89
CA VAL A 287 -14.38 7.52 -15.69
C VAL A 287 -14.49 6.65 -16.95
N GLY A 288 -14.57 7.26 -18.13
CA GLY A 288 -14.60 6.54 -19.40
C GLY A 288 -13.33 5.70 -19.65
N ALA A 289 -12.15 6.24 -19.31
CA ALA A 289 -10.89 5.51 -19.43
C ALA A 289 -10.84 4.28 -18.51
N LEU A 290 -11.25 4.42 -17.24
CA LEU A 290 -11.34 3.27 -16.32
C LEU A 290 -12.41 2.27 -16.77
N GLY A 291 -13.54 2.74 -17.30
CA GLY A 291 -14.55 1.87 -17.90
C GLY A 291 -14.02 1.09 -19.10
N ALA A 292 -13.26 1.74 -19.99
CA ALA A 292 -12.60 1.07 -21.12
C ALA A 292 -11.57 0.03 -20.65
N VAL A 293 -10.80 0.34 -19.61
CA VAL A 293 -9.87 -0.61 -18.98
C VAL A 293 -10.64 -1.83 -18.46
N ALA A 294 -11.80 -1.65 -17.81
CA ALA A 294 -12.63 -2.76 -17.34
C ALA A 294 -13.12 -3.63 -18.51
N VAL A 295 -13.67 -3.02 -19.57
CA VAL A 295 -14.19 -3.74 -20.73
C VAL A 295 -13.11 -4.60 -21.42
N ILE A 296 -11.85 -4.17 -21.38
CA ILE A 296 -10.73 -4.90 -21.98
C ILE A 296 -10.14 -5.92 -21.01
N LEU A 297 -9.79 -5.50 -19.78
CA LEU A 297 -9.01 -6.34 -18.86
C LEU A 297 -9.86 -7.42 -18.17
N VAL A 298 -11.15 -7.20 -17.94
CA VAL A 298 -12.01 -8.21 -17.28
C VAL A 298 -12.14 -9.47 -18.15
N PRO A 299 -12.57 -9.39 -19.43
CA PRO A 299 -12.64 -10.58 -20.28
C PRO A 299 -11.26 -11.17 -20.58
N LEU A 300 -10.23 -10.32 -20.71
CA LEU A 300 -8.86 -10.78 -20.93
C LEU A 300 -8.37 -11.62 -19.72
N ALA A 301 -8.61 -11.16 -18.50
CA ALA A 301 -8.26 -11.89 -17.28
C ALA A 301 -9.06 -13.20 -17.16
N ALA A 302 -10.33 -13.21 -17.51
CA ALA A 302 -11.13 -14.43 -17.52
C ALA A 302 -10.59 -15.43 -18.56
N LEU A 303 -10.18 -14.98 -19.74
CA LEU A 303 -9.75 -15.85 -20.84
C LEU A 303 -8.35 -16.42 -20.63
N ILE A 304 -7.36 -15.56 -20.34
CA ILE A 304 -5.95 -15.97 -20.25
C ILE A 304 -5.44 -16.11 -18.83
N GLY A 305 -6.14 -15.53 -17.84
CA GLY A 305 -5.72 -15.50 -16.44
C GLY A 305 -5.44 -16.86 -15.83
N PRO A 306 -6.30 -17.90 -16.02
CA PRO A 306 -6.03 -19.23 -15.51
C PRO A 306 -4.71 -19.84 -16.03
N PHE A 307 -4.41 -19.62 -17.30
CA PHE A 307 -3.15 -20.02 -17.90
C PHE A 307 -1.97 -19.25 -17.29
N VAL A 308 -2.09 -17.92 -17.16
CA VAL A 308 -1.05 -17.08 -16.58
C VAL A 308 -0.79 -17.46 -15.12
N MET A 309 -1.82 -17.70 -14.31
CA MET A 309 -1.69 -18.14 -12.92
C MET A 309 -0.87 -19.43 -12.83
N GLY A 310 -1.23 -20.46 -13.59
CA GLY A 310 -0.51 -21.72 -13.60
C GLY A 310 0.92 -21.61 -14.16
N ALA A 311 1.13 -20.87 -15.23
CA ALA A 311 2.43 -20.70 -15.87
C ALA A 311 3.40 -19.86 -15.02
N VAL A 312 2.91 -18.76 -14.44
CA VAL A 312 3.72 -17.81 -13.67
C VAL A 312 3.93 -18.30 -12.24
N PHE A 313 2.85 -18.62 -11.51
CA PHE A 313 2.90 -18.93 -10.08
C PHE A 313 3.07 -20.43 -9.80
N GLY A 314 2.74 -21.31 -10.74
CA GLY A 314 2.92 -22.76 -10.63
C GLY A 314 1.62 -23.54 -10.67
N PRO A 315 1.69 -24.88 -10.87
CA PRO A 315 0.52 -25.72 -11.10
C PRO A 315 -0.43 -25.84 -9.91
N GLY A 316 0.02 -25.48 -8.71
CA GLY A 316 -0.81 -25.41 -7.50
C GLY A 316 -1.74 -24.21 -7.44
N TYR A 317 -1.50 -23.15 -8.24
CA TYR A 317 -2.29 -21.92 -8.24
C TYR A 317 -3.32 -21.95 -9.37
N LYS A 318 -4.47 -22.55 -9.08
CA LYS A 318 -5.58 -22.73 -10.04
C LYS A 318 -6.73 -21.80 -9.69
N SER A 319 -6.98 -20.80 -10.52
CA SER A 319 -8.16 -19.94 -10.40
C SER A 319 -9.05 -20.12 -11.61
N THR A 320 -10.37 -20.06 -11.41
CA THR A 320 -11.32 -20.15 -12.51
C THR A 320 -11.39 -18.85 -13.32
N PRO A 321 -11.82 -18.89 -14.60
CA PRO A 321 -12.06 -17.69 -15.39
C PRO A 321 -12.95 -16.67 -14.69
N LEU A 322 -14.02 -17.14 -14.04
CA LEU A 322 -14.97 -16.29 -13.32
C LEU A 322 -14.29 -15.55 -12.15
N ILE A 323 -13.54 -16.26 -11.31
CA ILE A 323 -12.84 -15.64 -10.16
C ILE A 323 -11.90 -14.54 -10.64
N LEU A 324 -11.07 -14.81 -11.65
CA LEU A 324 -10.09 -13.83 -12.14
C LEU A 324 -10.77 -12.64 -12.84
N GLY A 325 -11.84 -12.88 -13.58
CA GLY A 325 -12.64 -11.80 -14.17
C GLY A 325 -13.25 -10.90 -13.11
N VAL A 326 -13.86 -11.48 -12.06
CA VAL A 326 -14.44 -10.71 -10.96
C VAL A 326 -13.36 -9.95 -10.17
N LEU A 327 -12.22 -10.58 -9.85
CA LEU A 327 -11.13 -9.90 -9.14
C LEU A 327 -10.54 -8.72 -9.92
N VAL A 328 -10.46 -8.80 -11.24
CA VAL A 328 -10.05 -7.67 -12.08
C VAL A 328 -11.13 -6.58 -12.12
N ALA A 329 -12.41 -6.95 -12.17
CA ALA A 329 -13.51 -5.99 -12.04
C ALA A 329 -13.46 -5.27 -10.67
N ASP A 330 -13.21 -6.01 -9.60
CA ASP A 330 -13.05 -5.47 -8.24
C ASP A 330 -11.85 -4.53 -8.13
N ALA A 331 -10.73 -4.85 -8.78
CA ALA A 331 -9.57 -3.95 -8.86
C ALA A 331 -9.91 -2.64 -9.59
N VAL A 332 -10.74 -2.68 -10.61
CA VAL A 332 -11.25 -1.47 -11.30
C VAL A 332 -12.21 -0.70 -10.39
N LEU A 333 -13.09 -1.35 -9.63
CA LEU A 333 -13.93 -0.67 -8.64
C LEU A 333 -13.07 0.05 -7.59
N LEU A 334 -12.03 -0.61 -7.10
CA LEU A 334 -11.08 0.01 -6.19
C LEU A 334 -10.34 1.21 -6.85
N ALA A 335 -10.02 1.14 -8.13
CA ALA A 335 -9.46 2.25 -8.89
C ALA A 335 -10.45 3.43 -9.01
N PHE A 336 -11.75 3.18 -9.18
CA PHE A 336 -12.78 4.21 -9.13
C PHE A 336 -12.88 4.86 -7.75
N LEU A 337 -12.77 4.08 -6.67
CA LEU A 337 -12.73 4.60 -5.29
C LEU A 337 -11.52 5.52 -5.09
N VAL A 338 -10.33 5.09 -5.53
CA VAL A 338 -9.09 5.89 -5.50
C VAL A 338 -9.24 7.18 -6.31
N LEU A 339 -9.77 7.11 -7.52
CA LEU A 339 -10.03 8.27 -8.38
C LEU A 339 -11.01 9.24 -7.73
N GLY A 340 -12.12 8.75 -7.20
CA GLY A 340 -13.12 9.56 -6.49
C GLY A 340 -12.52 10.28 -5.28
N GLY A 341 -11.73 9.58 -4.45
CA GLY A 341 -10.99 10.15 -3.33
C GLY A 341 -10.00 11.23 -3.77
N THR A 342 -9.27 10.99 -4.87
CA THR A 342 -8.34 11.96 -5.45
C THR A 342 -9.05 13.24 -5.89
N ILE A 343 -10.20 13.12 -6.56
CA ILE A 343 -10.98 14.26 -7.02
C ILE A 343 -11.58 15.04 -5.84
N THR A 344 -12.08 14.35 -4.80
CA THR A 344 -12.63 15.02 -3.61
C THR A 344 -11.55 15.82 -2.86
N ILE A 345 -10.31 15.30 -2.80
CA ILE A 345 -9.15 16.04 -2.27
C ILE A 345 -8.87 17.29 -3.13
N ALA A 346 -8.86 17.16 -4.46
CA ALA A 346 -8.63 18.29 -5.37
C ALA A 346 -9.71 19.39 -5.25
N LEU A 347 -10.91 19.02 -4.80
CA LEU A 347 -12.03 19.92 -4.52
C LEU A 347 -12.05 20.45 -3.08
N ASN A 348 -11.01 20.21 -2.26
CA ASN A 348 -10.94 20.51 -0.82
C ASN A 348 -12.04 19.85 0.03
N ARG A 349 -12.61 18.73 -0.44
CA ARG A 349 -13.67 17.97 0.26
C ARG A 349 -13.09 16.81 1.04
N TYR A 350 -12.13 17.07 1.92
CA TYR A 350 -11.41 16.06 2.71
C TYR A 350 -12.32 15.17 3.56
N ARG A 351 -13.39 15.76 4.14
CA ARG A 351 -14.36 15.01 4.94
C ARG A 351 -15.09 13.95 4.11
N ASP A 352 -15.55 14.32 2.91
CA ASP A 352 -16.25 13.38 2.02
C ASP A 352 -15.31 12.27 1.56
N CYS A 353 -14.03 12.59 1.32
CA CYS A 353 -12.99 11.61 1.03
C CYS A 353 -12.86 10.59 2.15
N LEU A 354 -12.65 11.05 3.39
CA LEU A 354 -12.49 10.16 4.55
C LEU A 354 -13.74 9.31 4.79
N VAL A 355 -14.93 9.91 4.73
CA VAL A 355 -16.20 9.18 4.92
C VAL A 355 -16.34 8.06 3.88
N GLY A 356 -16.04 8.32 2.61
CA GLY A 356 -16.10 7.28 1.57
C GLY A 356 -15.15 6.12 1.82
N TRP A 357 -13.89 6.42 2.18
CA TRP A 357 -12.90 5.39 2.49
C TRP A 357 -13.27 4.57 3.73
N TYR A 358 -13.62 5.23 4.84
CA TYR A 358 -13.95 4.52 6.08
C TYR A 358 -15.26 3.75 5.99
N ALA A 359 -16.27 4.24 5.25
CA ALA A 359 -17.48 3.49 4.97
C ALA A 359 -17.18 2.21 4.19
N SER A 360 -16.29 2.27 3.19
CA SER A 360 -15.85 1.08 2.46
C SER A 360 -15.11 0.10 3.36
N VAL A 361 -14.21 0.58 4.22
CA VAL A 361 -13.47 -0.27 5.18
C VAL A 361 -14.44 -0.94 6.16
N ALA A 362 -15.37 -0.16 6.74
CA ALA A 362 -16.35 -0.68 7.69
C ALA A 362 -17.22 -1.77 7.04
N LEU A 363 -17.71 -1.53 5.82
CA LEU A 363 -18.50 -2.53 5.11
C LEU A 363 -17.66 -3.78 4.78
N ALA A 364 -16.39 -3.64 4.38
CA ALA A 364 -15.51 -4.77 4.13
C ALA A 364 -15.32 -5.65 5.38
N LEU A 365 -15.10 -5.01 6.54
CA LEU A 365 -14.97 -5.70 7.83
C LEU A 365 -16.26 -6.45 8.19
N VAL A 366 -17.41 -5.79 8.06
CA VAL A 366 -18.72 -6.40 8.37
C VAL A 366 -18.97 -7.59 7.45
N LEU A 367 -18.86 -7.44 6.14
CA LEU A 367 -19.14 -8.52 5.19
C LEU A 367 -18.20 -9.72 5.40
N MET A 368 -16.90 -9.48 5.58
CA MET A 368 -15.94 -10.58 5.82
C MET A 368 -16.17 -11.30 7.15
N ALA A 369 -16.67 -10.60 8.18
CA ALA A 369 -16.91 -11.19 9.49
C ALA A 369 -18.27 -11.91 9.63
N THR A 370 -19.29 -11.49 8.85
CA THR A 370 -20.68 -11.90 9.12
C THR A 370 -21.33 -12.75 8.02
N LEU A 371 -20.83 -12.72 6.79
CA LEU A 371 -21.46 -13.48 5.71
C LEU A 371 -21.21 -15.01 5.89
N PRO A 372 -22.26 -15.83 5.98
CA PRO A 372 -22.14 -17.28 6.13
C PRO A 372 -21.94 -17.96 4.77
N LEU A 373 -20.91 -17.55 4.05
CA LEU A 373 -20.55 -18.02 2.70
C LEU A 373 -19.15 -18.62 2.71
N SER A 374 -18.81 -19.38 1.68
CA SER A 374 -17.43 -19.84 1.48
C SER A 374 -16.45 -18.65 1.41
N LEU A 375 -15.17 -18.89 1.73
CA LEU A 375 -14.15 -17.83 1.68
C LEU A 375 -14.08 -17.16 0.30
N VAL A 376 -14.20 -17.92 -0.78
CA VAL A 376 -14.20 -17.41 -2.15
C VAL A 376 -15.36 -16.44 -2.38
N GLU A 377 -16.60 -16.89 -2.12
CA GLU A 377 -17.81 -16.08 -2.34
C GLU A 377 -17.81 -14.82 -1.47
N ARG A 378 -17.46 -14.96 -0.20
CA ARG A 378 -17.36 -13.87 0.77
C ARG A 378 -16.31 -12.83 0.34
N THR A 379 -15.17 -13.30 -0.17
CA THR A 379 -14.10 -12.43 -0.70
C THR A 379 -14.58 -11.65 -1.92
N LEU A 380 -15.13 -12.32 -2.93
CA LEU A 380 -15.59 -11.67 -4.16
C LEU A 380 -16.70 -10.67 -3.88
N LEU A 381 -17.71 -11.03 -3.09
CA LEU A 381 -18.80 -10.11 -2.71
C LEU A 381 -18.29 -8.90 -1.93
N THR A 382 -17.38 -9.11 -0.99
CA THR A 382 -16.83 -7.99 -0.20
C THR A 382 -16.05 -7.03 -1.07
N LEU A 383 -15.20 -7.55 -1.97
CA LEU A 383 -14.38 -6.73 -2.87
C LEU A 383 -15.24 -5.96 -3.88
N SER A 384 -16.37 -6.52 -4.30
CA SER A 384 -17.33 -5.86 -5.18
C SER A 384 -18.15 -4.80 -4.45
N LEU A 385 -18.72 -5.11 -3.29
CA LEU A 385 -19.69 -4.25 -2.62
C LEU A 385 -19.06 -3.14 -1.78
N ALA A 386 -17.96 -3.42 -1.07
CA ALA A 386 -17.36 -2.46 -0.17
C ALA A 386 -16.86 -1.18 -0.89
N PRO A 387 -16.16 -1.23 -2.03
CA PRO A 387 -15.77 -0.01 -2.74
C PRO A 387 -16.96 0.81 -3.26
N LEU A 388 -18.10 0.18 -3.60
CA LEU A 388 -19.26 0.87 -4.17
C LEU A 388 -19.81 1.94 -3.22
N VAL A 389 -19.83 1.68 -1.91
CA VAL A 389 -20.32 2.66 -0.91
C VAL A 389 -19.44 3.91 -0.91
N GLY A 390 -18.12 3.73 -0.95
CA GLY A 390 -17.18 4.85 -1.02
C GLY A 390 -17.25 5.58 -2.37
N ILE A 391 -17.38 4.84 -3.48
CA ILE A 391 -17.58 5.43 -4.81
C ILE A 391 -18.81 6.32 -4.83
N VAL A 392 -19.94 5.80 -4.36
CA VAL A 392 -21.20 6.58 -4.29
C VAL A 392 -21.03 7.84 -3.43
N THR A 393 -20.33 7.73 -2.30
CA THR A 393 -20.07 8.87 -1.40
C THR A 393 -19.21 9.93 -2.10
N HIS A 394 -18.10 9.52 -2.72
CA HIS A 394 -17.19 10.42 -3.43
C HIS A 394 -17.87 11.11 -4.62
N PHE A 395 -18.55 10.33 -5.48
CA PHE A 395 -19.18 10.90 -6.67
C PHE A 395 -20.37 11.80 -6.34
N ARG A 396 -21.15 11.52 -5.29
CA ARG A 396 -22.16 12.46 -4.78
C ARG A 396 -21.52 13.78 -4.34
N ALA A 397 -20.35 13.72 -3.68
CA ALA A 397 -19.64 14.93 -3.31
C ALA A 397 -19.11 15.69 -4.55
N ILE A 398 -18.63 15.01 -5.57
CA ILE A 398 -18.10 15.62 -6.82
C ILE A 398 -19.22 16.32 -7.61
N LEU A 399 -20.43 15.79 -7.59
CA LEU A 399 -21.57 16.33 -8.36
C LEU A 399 -22.29 17.51 -7.67
N ARG A 400 -22.08 17.71 -6.37
CA ARG A 400 -22.53 18.90 -5.61
C ARG A 400 -21.64 20.12 -5.89
#